data_f1972c4dc941743fee5c4877959f3df4
#
_entry.id   f1972c4dc941743fee5c4877959f3df4
#
_cell.length_a   1.000
_cell.length_b   1.000
_cell.length_c   1.000
_cell.angle_alpha   90.00
_cell.angle_beta   90.00
_cell.angle_gamma   90.00
#
_symmetry.space_group_name_H-M   'P 1'
#
loop_
_entity.id
_entity.type
_entity.pdbx_description
1 polymer ?
#
loop_
_entity_poly.entity_id
_entity_poly.type
_entity_poly.pdbx_seq_one_letter_code
_entity_poly.pdbx_strand_id
1 'polypeptide(L)'
;MYPLITKFQNPDYLPLLDMTLFCSSLQKMGRKKIQITRISDERNRQVTFTKRKFGLMKKAYELSVLCDCEISVIIFNSHNKLFQYASTDMDKVLLKYTGKH
;
A
#
# COMPACT_ATOMS: atom_id res chain seq x y z
N MET A 1 -2.14 -13.88 -8.40
CA MET A 1 -1.02 -14.50 -8.20
C MET A 1 0.17 -13.66 -7.99
N TYR A 2 0.47 -12.77 -8.84
CA TYR A 2 1.61 -11.92 -8.64
C TYR A 2 1.55 -11.09 -7.38
N PRO A 3 0.38 -10.59 -7.01
CA PRO A 3 0.30 -9.88 -5.73
C PRO A 3 0.73 -10.75 -4.57
N LEU A 4 0.44 -12.06 -4.66
CA LEU A 4 0.84 -12.96 -3.59
C LEU A 4 2.35 -13.05 -3.47
N ILE A 5 3.03 -13.11 -4.60
CA ILE A 5 4.47 -13.18 -4.58
C ILE A 5 5.05 -11.93 -3.95
N THR A 6 4.53 -10.79 -4.37
CA THR A 6 4.95 -9.53 -3.82
C THR A 6 4.73 -9.50 -2.30
N LYS A 7 3.60 -10.00 -1.89
CA LYS A 7 3.25 -9.99 -0.48
C LYS A 7 4.21 -10.83 0.35
N PHE A 8 4.53 -12.01 -0.14
CA PHE A 8 5.43 -12.90 0.58
C PHE A 8 6.84 -12.35 0.66
N GLN A 9 7.23 -11.56 -0.32
CA GLN A 9 8.56 -10.97 -0.32
C GLN A 9 8.65 -9.76 0.59
N ASN A 10 7.52 -9.21 0.96
CA ASN A 10 7.49 -8.05 1.83
C ASN A 10 7.20 -8.49 3.26
N PRO A 11 8.18 -8.39 4.16
CA PRO A 11 7.97 -8.83 5.53
C PRO A 11 6.91 -8.04 6.29
N ASP A 12 6.54 -6.89 5.78
CA ASP A 12 5.52 -6.07 6.42
C ASP A 12 4.12 -6.36 5.90
N TYR A 13 4.00 -7.30 4.99
CA TYR A 13 2.71 -7.61 4.43
C TYR A 13 1.83 -8.34 5.44
N LEU A 14 0.57 -7.98 5.50
CA LEU A 14 -0.43 -8.67 6.30
C LEU A 14 -1.42 -9.35 5.37
N PRO A 15 -1.97 -10.49 5.81
CA PRO A 15 -3.00 -11.15 5.01
C PRO A 15 -4.17 -10.21 4.74
N LEU A 16 -4.88 -10.48 3.66
CA LEU A 16 -5.98 -9.62 3.25
C LEU A 16 -6.99 -9.42 4.37
N LEU A 17 -7.27 -10.46 5.11
CA LEU A 17 -8.22 -10.37 6.22
C LEU A 17 -7.75 -9.36 7.25
N ASP A 18 -6.49 -9.44 7.61
CA ASP A 18 -5.93 -8.51 8.57
C ASP A 18 -5.95 -7.10 8.03
N MET A 19 -5.68 -6.95 6.75
CA MET A 19 -5.73 -5.64 6.12
C MET A 19 -7.12 -5.05 6.18
N THR A 20 -8.14 -5.88 6.04
CA THR A 20 -9.51 -5.41 6.12
C THR A 20 -9.83 -4.87 7.50
N LEU A 21 -9.47 -5.62 8.53
CA LEU A 21 -9.69 -5.17 9.90
C LEU A 21 -8.90 -3.90 10.18
N PHE A 22 -7.68 -3.87 9.70
CA PHE A 22 -6.81 -2.73 9.89
C PHE A 22 -7.40 -1.48 9.27
N CYS A 23 -7.93 -1.63 8.06
CA CYS A 23 -8.53 -0.53 7.35
C CYS A 23 -9.77 -0.01 8.05
N SER A 24 -10.55 -0.91 8.64
CA SER A 24 -11.71 -0.48 9.40
C SER A 24 -11.31 0.41 10.55
N SER A 25 -10.25 0.04 11.25
CA SER A 25 -9.74 0.88 12.33
C SER A 25 -9.28 2.21 11.80
N LEU A 26 -8.59 2.20 10.68
CA LEU A 26 -8.10 3.44 10.08
C LEU A 26 -9.25 4.35 9.69
N GLN A 27 -10.31 3.79 9.17
CA GLN A 27 -11.45 4.60 8.78
C GLN A 27 -12.06 5.31 9.97
N LYS A 28 -12.12 4.63 11.11
CA LYS A 28 -12.61 5.27 12.31
C LYS A 28 -11.69 6.42 12.73
N MET A 29 -10.40 6.19 12.64
CA MET A 29 -9.44 7.24 12.99
C MET A 29 -9.44 8.34 11.96
N GLY A 30 -9.67 8.00 10.70
CA GLY A 30 -9.64 8.94 9.61
C GLY A 30 -10.74 9.99 9.66
N ARG A 31 -11.73 9.80 10.52
CA ARG A 31 -12.77 10.80 10.68
C ARG A 31 -12.25 12.05 11.34
N LYS A 32 -11.17 11.92 12.08
CA LYS A 32 -10.54 13.09 12.68
C LYS A 32 -9.69 13.76 11.62
N LYS A 33 -9.85 15.04 11.51
CA LYS A 33 -8.99 15.81 10.63
C LYS A 33 -7.63 15.92 11.26
N ILE A 34 -6.61 15.64 10.47
CA ILE A 34 -5.25 15.80 10.93
C ILE A 34 -4.52 16.72 9.97
N GLN A 35 -3.57 17.42 10.50
CA GLN A 35 -2.75 18.28 9.68
C GLN A 35 -1.76 17.44 8.91
N ILE A 36 -1.61 17.74 7.62
CA ILE A 36 -0.68 17.00 6.78
C ILE A 36 0.67 17.67 6.89
N THR A 37 1.37 17.35 7.97
CA THR A 37 2.73 17.83 8.19
C THR A 37 3.55 16.63 8.65
N ARG A 38 4.86 16.76 8.56
CA ARG A 38 5.74 15.66 8.92
C ARG A 38 5.60 15.33 10.39
N ILE A 39 5.44 14.06 10.68
CA ILE A 39 5.42 13.58 12.07
C ILE A 39 6.86 13.55 12.56
N SER A 40 7.15 14.30 13.59
CA SER A 40 8.51 14.42 14.08
C SER A 40 8.95 13.26 14.95
N ASP A 41 8.03 12.67 15.70
CA ASP A 41 8.36 11.54 16.55
C ASP A 41 8.54 10.28 15.69
N GLU A 42 9.72 9.69 15.77
CA GLU A 42 10.03 8.59 14.88
C GLU A 42 9.14 7.37 15.10
N ARG A 43 8.87 7.05 16.35
CA ARG A 43 8.05 5.89 16.66
C ARG A 43 6.64 6.10 16.13
N ASN A 44 6.11 7.27 16.35
CA ASN A 44 4.78 7.60 15.85
C ASN A 44 4.76 7.58 14.33
N ARG A 45 5.83 8.08 13.71
CA ARG A 45 5.92 8.08 12.25
C ARG A 45 5.93 6.67 11.70
N GLN A 46 6.65 5.75 12.36
CA GLN A 46 6.68 4.35 11.93
C GLN A 46 5.31 3.69 12.04
N VAL A 47 4.63 3.91 13.14
CA VAL A 47 3.31 3.33 13.34
C VAL A 47 2.34 3.86 12.29
N THR A 48 2.37 5.16 12.08
CA THR A 48 1.48 5.78 11.10
C THR A 48 1.78 5.29 9.68
N PHE A 49 3.07 5.17 9.36
CA PHE A 49 3.47 4.68 8.05
C PHE A 49 2.90 3.29 7.80
N THR A 50 3.03 2.40 8.78
CA THR A 50 2.54 1.04 8.62
C THR A 50 1.05 1.01 8.41
N LYS A 51 0.32 1.76 9.24
CA LYS A 51 -1.13 1.78 9.14
C LYS A 51 -1.60 2.32 7.81
N ARG A 52 -1.07 3.46 7.42
CA ARG A 52 -1.52 4.08 6.18
C ARG A 52 -1.08 3.31 4.95
N LYS A 53 0.08 2.66 5.04
CA LYS A 53 0.54 1.83 3.93
C LYS A 53 -0.45 0.70 3.64
N PHE A 54 -0.88 0.01 4.69
CA PHE A 54 -1.84 -1.08 4.48
C PHE A 54 -3.16 -0.56 3.96
N GLY A 55 -3.59 0.58 4.46
CA GLY A 55 -4.82 1.17 3.95
C GLY A 55 -4.73 1.52 2.49
N LEU A 56 -3.60 2.08 2.09
CA LEU A 56 -3.39 2.44 0.69
C LEU A 56 -3.39 1.21 -0.21
N MET A 57 -2.70 0.16 0.23
CA MET A 57 -2.62 -1.05 -0.59
C MET A 57 -3.96 -1.76 -0.68
N LYS A 58 -4.73 -1.73 0.40
CA LYS A 58 -6.05 -2.31 0.34
C LYS A 58 -6.94 -1.54 -0.63
N LYS A 59 -6.86 -0.23 -0.62
CA LYS A 59 -7.64 0.57 -1.56
C LYS A 59 -7.21 0.33 -2.99
N ALA A 60 -5.92 0.14 -3.20
CA ALA A 60 -5.44 -0.18 -4.54
C ALA A 60 -6.00 -1.52 -5.01
N TYR A 61 -5.99 -2.50 -4.13
CA TYR A 61 -6.55 -3.80 -4.44
C TYR A 61 -8.03 -3.68 -4.79
N GLU A 62 -8.78 -2.97 -3.95
CA GLU A 62 -10.21 -2.82 -4.18
C GLU A 62 -10.48 -2.16 -5.52
N LEU A 63 -9.74 -1.13 -5.82
CA LEU A 63 -9.95 -0.43 -7.09
C LEU A 63 -9.67 -1.34 -8.27
N SER A 64 -8.60 -2.13 -8.17
CA SER A 64 -8.26 -3.02 -9.28
C SER A 64 -9.33 -4.05 -9.54
N VAL A 65 -9.96 -4.55 -8.49
CA VAL A 65 -11.00 -5.55 -8.62
C VAL A 65 -12.32 -4.92 -9.04
N LEU A 66 -12.71 -3.87 -8.34
CA LEU A 66 -14.02 -3.26 -8.59
C LEU A 66 -14.10 -2.64 -9.97
N CYS A 67 -13.03 -2.06 -10.43
CA CYS A 67 -13.04 -1.31 -11.67
C CYS A 67 -12.24 -1.99 -12.78
N ASP A 68 -11.80 -3.21 -12.54
CA ASP A 68 -11.09 -4.00 -13.55
C ASP A 68 -9.94 -3.21 -14.16
N CYS A 69 -9.02 -2.78 -13.34
CA CYS A 69 -7.88 -2.01 -13.81
C CYS A 69 -6.59 -2.55 -13.23
N GLU A 70 -5.49 -2.16 -13.83
CA GLU A 70 -4.16 -2.55 -13.38
C GLU A 70 -3.56 -1.44 -12.56
N ILE A 71 -3.05 -1.79 -11.39
CA ILE A 71 -2.50 -0.82 -10.46
C ILE A 71 -1.19 -1.34 -9.90
N SER A 72 -0.25 -0.46 -9.73
CA SER A 72 0.92 -0.78 -8.94
C SER A 72 1.20 0.35 -7.98
N VAL A 73 1.74 -0.01 -6.83
CA VAL A 73 2.10 0.95 -5.78
C VAL A 73 3.54 0.68 -5.39
N ILE A 74 4.34 1.71 -5.41
CA ILE A 74 5.74 1.61 -5.06
C ILE A 74 6.04 2.69 -4.03
N ILE A 75 6.57 2.26 -2.89
CA ILE A 75 6.89 3.18 -1.81
C ILE A 75 8.32 2.94 -1.36
N PHE A 76 9.08 4.02 -1.26
CA PHE A 76 10.38 3.96 -0.61
C PHE A 76 10.29 4.79 0.65
N ASN A 77 10.61 4.19 1.78
CA ASN A 77 10.56 4.96 3.02
C ASN A 77 11.85 5.80 3.15
N SER A 78 11.98 6.48 4.26
CA SER A 78 13.12 7.38 4.46
C SER A 78 14.45 6.63 4.53
N HIS A 79 14.41 5.32 4.72
CA HIS A 79 15.60 4.48 4.72
C HIS A 79 15.79 3.77 3.40
N ASN A 80 15.05 4.17 2.38
CA ASN A 80 15.13 3.59 1.03
C ASN A 80 14.71 2.13 0.99
N LYS A 81 13.92 1.69 1.96
CA LYS A 81 13.39 0.36 1.92
C LYS A 81 12.16 0.33 1.00
N LEU A 82 12.10 -0.66 0.14
CA LEU A 82 11.05 -0.76 -0.86
C LEU A 82 9.85 -1.54 -0.33
N PHE A 83 8.67 -0.98 -0.55
CA PHE A 83 7.40 -1.65 -0.32
C PHE A 83 6.60 -1.54 -1.61
N GLN A 84 6.05 -2.65 -2.07
CA GLN A 84 5.41 -2.63 -3.37
C GLN A 84 4.21 -3.56 -3.39
N TYR A 85 3.29 -3.23 -4.27
CA TYR A 85 2.11 -4.04 -4.54
C TYR A 85 1.73 -3.85 -5.99
N ALA A 86 1.35 -4.93 -6.65
CA ALA A 86 0.85 -4.85 -8.00
C ALA A 86 -0.34 -5.78 -8.15
N SER A 87 -1.35 -5.30 -8.84
CA SER A 87 -2.55 -6.10 -9.06
C SER A 87 -2.29 -7.27 -10.00
N THR A 88 -1.30 -7.12 -10.86
CA THR A 88 -0.88 -8.20 -11.73
C THR A 88 0.61 -8.40 -11.52
N ASP A 89 1.39 -8.42 -12.58
CA ASP A 89 2.83 -8.56 -12.49
C ASP A 89 3.45 -7.16 -12.49
N MET A 90 4.24 -6.86 -11.46
CA MET A 90 4.84 -5.54 -11.36
C MET A 90 5.68 -5.22 -12.59
N ASP A 91 6.43 -6.19 -13.09
CA ASP A 91 7.27 -5.96 -14.26
C ASP A 91 6.42 -5.59 -15.47
N LYS A 92 5.29 -6.24 -15.63
CA LYS A 92 4.41 -5.93 -16.75
C LYS A 92 3.83 -4.54 -16.63
N VAL A 93 3.45 -4.15 -15.43
CA VAL A 93 2.89 -2.81 -15.24
C VAL A 93 3.96 -1.76 -15.52
N LEU A 94 5.17 -2.00 -15.04
CA LEU A 94 6.26 -1.06 -15.27
C LEU A 94 6.62 -0.96 -16.75
N LEU A 95 6.62 -2.08 -17.46
CA LEU A 95 6.87 -2.07 -18.89
C LEU A 95 5.80 -1.27 -19.62
N LYS A 96 4.56 -1.45 -19.21
CA LYS A 96 3.47 -0.70 -19.82
C LYS A 96 3.66 0.80 -19.57
N TYR A 97 4.08 1.15 -18.38
CA TYR A 97 4.30 2.55 -18.05
C TYR A 97 5.42 3.15 -18.86
N THR A 98 6.53 2.44 -19.00
CA THR A 98 7.70 3.00 -19.66
C THR A 98 7.69 2.84 -21.15
N GLY A 99 7.11 1.76 -21.68
CA GLY A 99 7.24 1.45 -23.07
C GLY A 99 6.03 1.73 -23.91
N LYS A 100 4.93 2.20 -23.28
CA LYS A 100 3.75 2.27 -24.05
C LYS A 100 2.98 3.52 -23.83
N HIS A 101 2.67 4.18 -24.84
CA HIS A 101 1.89 5.41 -24.69
C HIS A 101 1.03 5.73 -25.87
#